data_c2a762a3a5c163e2e2b96b333a6fe0a8
#
_entry.id   c2a762a3a5c163e2e2b96b333a6fe0a8
#
_cell.length_a   1.000
_cell.length_b   1.000
_cell.length_c   1.000
_cell.angle_alpha   90.00
_cell.angle_beta   90.00
_cell.angle_gamma   90.00
#
_symmetry.space_group_name_H-M   'P 1'
#
loop_
_entity.id
_entity.type
_entity.pdbx_description
1 polymer ?
#
loop_
_entity_poly.entity_id
_entity_poly.type
_entity_poly.pdbx_seq_one_letter_code
_entity_poly.pdbx_strand_id
1 'polypeptide(L)'
;KIWYEFSPKGFEGLDIKRLELLLSALKISLSKPLFGIGAGAFTAIFAFETGFWKGHSHNLLIELATSYGLPVTILFGITILFLLFKSGRILFLAMDKSNQNIFDRAWWVSIFIFTLSQLVDIQYFDGRISIFCWILLSGIKEIIDENNILKTSP
;
A
#
# COMPACT_ATOMS: atom_id res chain seq x y z
N LYS A 1 2.76 34.94 -7.28
CA LYS A 1 3.52 34.68 -8.55
C LYS A 1 4.18 33.28 -8.56
N ILE A 2 4.64 32.77 -7.43
CA ILE A 2 5.28 31.45 -7.27
C ILE A 2 4.32 30.28 -7.55
N TRP A 3 3.05 30.41 -7.22
CA TRP A 3 2.05 29.33 -7.44
C TRP A 3 1.70 29.08 -8.91
N TYR A 4 1.93 30.04 -9.80
CA TYR A 4 1.62 29.89 -11.22
C TYR A 4 2.68 29.11 -11.98
N GLU A 5 3.92 29.06 -11.49
CA GLU A 5 5.02 28.32 -12.10
C GLU A 5 4.96 26.80 -11.79
N PHE A 6 4.21 26.42 -10.73
CA PHE A 6 3.93 25.02 -10.38
C PHE A 6 2.56 24.52 -10.89
N SER A 7 1.95 25.24 -11.82
CA SER A 7 0.69 24.79 -12.44
C SER A 7 0.93 23.59 -13.35
N PRO A 8 0.09 22.54 -13.28
CA PRO A 8 0.22 21.35 -14.15
C PRO A 8 0.29 21.65 -15.65
N LYS A 9 -0.24 22.79 -16.08
CA LYS A 9 -0.24 23.23 -17.51
C LYS A 9 1.13 23.59 -18.06
N GLY A 10 2.14 23.85 -17.22
CA GLY A 10 3.51 24.13 -17.68
C GLY A 10 4.34 22.86 -17.93
N PHE A 11 3.82 21.69 -17.58
CA PHE A 11 4.54 20.42 -17.62
C PHE A 11 3.90 19.38 -18.55
N GLU A 12 2.95 19.77 -19.38
CA GLU A 12 2.37 18.91 -20.41
C GLU A 12 3.40 18.68 -21.53
N GLY A 13 4.00 17.51 -21.58
CA GLY A 13 4.74 17.10 -22.76
C GLY A 13 5.90 16.11 -22.63
N LEU A 14 6.27 15.67 -21.44
CA LEU A 14 7.32 14.66 -21.32
C LEU A 14 6.82 13.49 -20.47
N ASP A 15 6.54 12.38 -21.14
CA ASP A 15 6.27 11.09 -20.50
C ASP A 15 7.54 10.59 -19.81
N ILE A 16 7.67 10.90 -18.52
CA ILE A 16 8.66 10.21 -17.68
C ILE A 16 8.24 8.76 -17.61
N LYS A 17 9.12 7.89 -18.09
CA LYS A 17 8.88 6.46 -18.01
C LYS A 17 8.67 6.06 -16.56
N ARG A 18 7.67 5.23 -16.29
CA ARG A 18 7.31 4.77 -14.94
C ARG A 18 8.52 4.22 -14.18
N LEU A 19 9.42 3.53 -14.88
CA LEU A 19 10.64 3.01 -14.30
C LEU A 19 11.55 4.13 -13.76
N GLU A 20 11.72 5.22 -14.49
CA GLU A 20 12.52 6.36 -14.05
C GLU A 20 11.94 7.01 -12.79
N LEU A 21 10.61 7.12 -12.73
CA LEU A 21 9.90 7.60 -11.55
C LEU A 21 10.14 6.70 -10.33
N LEU A 22 10.00 5.38 -10.50
CA LEU A 22 10.24 4.40 -9.43
C LEU A 22 11.70 4.42 -8.94
N LEU A 23 12.66 4.50 -9.86
CA LEU A 23 14.09 4.58 -9.52
C LEU A 23 14.43 5.87 -8.78
N SER A 24 13.86 7.01 -9.19
CA SER A 24 14.02 8.29 -8.49
C SER A 24 13.43 8.23 -7.08
N ALA A 25 12.21 7.69 -6.93
CA ALA A 25 11.58 7.52 -5.63
C ALA A 25 12.39 6.60 -4.71
N LEU A 26 12.94 5.50 -5.24
CA LEU A 26 13.81 4.60 -4.49
C LEU A 26 15.10 5.30 -4.05
N LYS A 27 15.73 6.07 -4.94
CA LYS A 27 16.91 6.88 -4.60
C LYS A 27 16.63 7.88 -3.48
N ILE A 28 15.50 8.57 -3.56
CA ILE A 28 15.07 9.52 -2.53
C ILE A 28 14.85 8.79 -1.21
N SER A 29 14.16 7.63 -1.20
CA SER A 29 13.92 6.85 0.02
C SER A 29 15.21 6.38 0.69
N LEU A 30 16.21 5.98 -0.11
CA LEU A 30 17.51 5.55 0.39
C LEU A 30 18.38 6.71 0.92
N SER A 31 18.08 7.95 0.56
CA SER A 31 18.77 9.12 1.10
C SER A 31 18.41 9.41 2.56
N LYS A 32 17.20 9.00 3.00
CA LYS A 32 16.70 9.18 4.37
C LYS A 32 16.02 7.89 4.86
N PRO A 33 16.75 6.77 5.00
CA PRO A 33 16.15 5.46 5.15
C PRO A 33 15.41 5.25 6.48
N LEU A 34 15.76 5.96 7.56
CA LEU A 34 15.16 5.74 8.87
C LEU A 34 13.82 6.43 9.05
N PHE A 35 13.70 7.68 8.62
CA PHE A 35 12.52 8.51 8.88
C PHE A 35 11.82 9.02 7.61
N GLY A 36 12.40 8.73 6.44
CA GLY A 36 11.92 9.28 5.17
C GLY A 36 12.13 10.79 5.05
N ILE A 37 11.44 11.38 4.10
CA ILE A 37 11.51 12.82 3.79
C ILE A 37 10.27 13.59 4.25
N GLY A 38 9.29 12.90 4.84
CA GLY A 38 7.99 13.45 5.25
C GLY A 38 6.87 13.14 4.27
N ALA A 39 5.65 13.04 4.81
CA ALA A 39 4.46 12.75 4.02
C ALA A 39 4.21 13.82 2.96
N GLY A 40 3.99 13.39 1.71
CA GLY A 40 3.73 14.29 0.58
C GLY A 40 4.94 15.07 0.06
N ALA A 41 6.13 14.92 0.66
CA ALA A 41 7.32 15.63 0.23
C ALA A 41 7.91 15.10 -1.09
N PHE A 42 7.58 13.86 -1.47
CA PHE A 42 8.04 13.27 -2.73
C PHE A 42 7.81 14.17 -3.93
N THR A 43 6.60 14.67 -4.10
CA THR A 43 6.20 15.53 -5.21
C THR A 43 7.09 16.77 -5.33
N ALA A 44 7.36 17.44 -4.21
CA ALA A 44 8.16 18.66 -4.19
C ALA A 44 9.64 18.37 -4.53
N ILE A 45 10.22 17.32 -3.93
CA ILE A 45 11.61 16.93 -4.17
C ILE A 45 11.80 16.45 -5.62
N PHE A 46 10.89 15.60 -6.09
CA PHE A 46 10.93 15.09 -7.45
C PHE A 46 10.82 16.22 -8.48
N ALA A 47 9.90 17.17 -8.27
CA ALA A 47 9.77 18.33 -9.13
C ALA A 47 11.03 19.24 -9.11
N PHE A 48 11.64 19.41 -7.95
CA PHE A 48 12.87 20.16 -7.81
C PHE A 48 14.06 19.52 -8.52
N GLU A 49 14.21 18.19 -8.42
CA GLU A 49 15.33 17.45 -9.01
C GLU A 49 15.18 17.26 -10.53
N THR A 50 13.97 17.05 -11.01
CA THR A 50 13.72 16.64 -12.41
C THR A 50 13.09 17.73 -13.28
N GLY A 51 12.52 18.76 -12.67
CA GLY A 51 11.70 19.74 -13.38
C GLY A 51 10.29 19.25 -13.73
N PHE A 52 9.90 18.01 -13.34
CA PHE A 52 8.61 17.42 -13.66
C PHE A 52 7.76 17.21 -12.40
N TRP A 53 6.48 17.55 -12.48
CA TRP A 53 5.55 17.32 -11.39
C TRP A 53 4.92 15.92 -11.50
N LYS A 54 5.01 15.13 -10.44
CA LYS A 54 4.30 13.85 -10.26
C LYS A 54 3.76 13.77 -8.83
N GLY A 55 2.52 13.35 -8.68
CA GLY A 55 1.82 13.33 -7.39
C GLY A 55 2.35 12.28 -6.40
N HIS A 56 2.84 11.15 -6.91
CA HIS A 56 3.32 10.02 -6.10
C HIS A 56 4.15 9.04 -6.95
N SER A 57 4.79 8.07 -6.28
CA SER A 57 5.71 7.10 -6.89
C SER A 57 5.02 5.93 -7.63
N HIS A 58 3.69 5.83 -7.64
CA HIS A 58 2.89 4.71 -8.19
C HIS A 58 3.21 3.33 -7.59
N ASN A 59 3.79 3.27 -6.40
CA ASN A 59 4.01 2.05 -5.64
C ASN A 59 3.94 2.35 -4.15
N LEU A 60 2.98 1.74 -3.44
CA LEU A 60 2.71 2.05 -2.04
C LEU A 60 3.91 1.83 -1.13
N LEU A 61 4.67 0.74 -1.32
CA LEU A 61 5.83 0.45 -0.47
C LEU A 61 6.94 1.48 -0.66
N ILE A 62 7.22 1.87 -1.90
CA ILE A 62 8.22 2.91 -2.20
C ILE A 62 7.76 4.26 -1.65
N GLU A 63 6.48 4.59 -1.78
CA GLU A 63 5.91 5.82 -1.24
C GLU A 63 5.97 5.87 0.29
N LEU A 64 5.66 4.76 0.98
CA LEU A 64 5.81 4.66 2.44
C LEU A 64 7.28 4.78 2.85
N ALA A 65 8.21 4.13 2.13
CA ALA A 65 9.64 4.21 2.40
C ALA A 65 10.17 5.63 2.21
N THR A 66 9.67 6.32 1.18
CA THR A 66 10.04 7.71 0.90
C THR A 66 9.48 8.66 1.96
N SER A 67 8.22 8.49 2.35
CA SER A 67 7.53 9.39 3.28
C SER A 67 7.90 9.16 4.74
N TYR A 68 8.01 7.89 5.18
CA TYR A 68 8.13 7.51 6.60
C TYR A 68 9.37 6.67 6.93
N GLY A 69 10.13 6.27 5.92
CA GLY A 69 11.33 5.46 6.05
C GLY A 69 11.09 3.95 5.99
N LEU A 70 12.19 3.21 5.88
CA LEU A 70 12.19 1.75 5.76
C LEU A 70 11.60 1.03 6.98
N PRO A 71 11.84 1.45 8.26
CA PRO A 71 11.29 0.75 9.41
C PRO A 71 9.76 0.68 9.39
N VAL A 72 9.10 1.78 9.09
CA VAL A 72 7.62 1.85 8.98
C VAL A 72 7.13 0.99 7.81
N THR A 73 7.78 1.07 6.67
CA THR A 73 7.43 0.30 5.48
C THR A 73 7.56 -1.20 5.70
N ILE A 74 8.65 -1.63 6.34
CA ILE A 74 8.88 -3.05 6.67
C ILE A 74 7.84 -3.55 7.67
N LEU A 75 7.58 -2.80 8.74
CA LEU A 75 6.58 -3.16 9.74
C LEU A 75 5.19 -3.28 9.11
N PHE A 76 4.79 -2.31 8.29
CA PHE A 76 3.53 -2.34 7.56
C PHE A 76 3.45 -3.56 6.64
N GLY A 77 4.47 -3.78 5.81
CA GLY A 77 4.54 -4.91 4.88
C GLY A 77 4.45 -6.27 5.60
N ILE A 78 5.22 -6.45 6.68
CA ILE A 78 5.17 -7.67 7.49
C ILE A 78 3.79 -7.88 8.09
N THR A 79 3.14 -6.82 8.60
CA THR A 79 1.80 -6.92 9.19
C THR A 79 0.77 -7.38 8.16
N ILE A 80 0.76 -6.79 6.97
CA ILE A 80 -0.16 -7.18 5.89
C ILE A 80 0.11 -8.63 5.44
N LEU A 81 1.37 -8.99 5.22
CA LEU A 81 1.75 -10.35 4.82
C LEU A 81 1.37 -11.38 5.89
N PHE A 82 1.59 -11.07 7.17
CA PHE A 82 1.20 -11.94 8.28
C PHE A 82 -0.30 -12.17 8.33
N LEU A 83 -1.11 -11.11 8.21
CA LEU A 83 -2.57 -11.22 8.20
C LEU A 83 -3.05 -12.07 7.02
N LEU A 84 -2.58 -11.80 5.81
CA LEU A 84 -2.94 -12.55 4.62
C LEU A 84 -2.49 -14.01 4.69
N PHE A 85 -1.28 -14.27 5.16
CA PHE A 85 -0.77 -15.63 5.27
C PHE A 85 -1.53 -16.44 6.32
N LYS A 86 -1.74 -15.88 7.52
CA LYS A 86 -2.44 -16.56 8.62
C LYS A 86 -3.89 -16.86 8.26
N SER A 87 -4.63 -15.89 7.75
CA SER A 87 -6.02 -16.09 7.33
C SER A 87 -6.13 -17.00 6.11
N GLY A 88 -5.23 -16.89 5.14
CA GLY A 88 -5.19 -17.78 3.98
C GLY A 88 -4.97 -19.24 4.38
N ARG A 89 -4.09 -19.51 5.34
CA ARG A 89 -3.92 -20.87 5.88
C ARG A 89 -5.19 -21.41 6.52
N ILE A 90 -5.91 -20.59 7.25
CA ILE A 90 -7.20 -20.99 7.86
C ILE A 90 -8.21 -21.35 6.77
N LEU A 91 -8.37 -20.49 5.77
CA LEU A 91 -9.44 -20.63 4.78
C LEU A 91 -9.18 -21.68 3.70
N PHE A 92 -7.92 -21.92 3.33
CA PHE A 92 -7.59 -22.76 2.19
C PHE A 92 -6.88 -24.07 2.55
N LEU A 93 -6.21 -24.15 3.72
CA LEU A 93 -5.52 -25.35 4.18
C LEU A 93 -6.26 -26.12 5.25
N ALA A 94 -7.19 -25.50 6.00
CA ALA A 94 -8.07 -26.23 6.89
C ALA A 94 -9.03 -27.09 6.05
N MET A 95 -9.10 -28.39 6.34
CA MET A 95 -9.83 -29.40 5.55
C MET A 95 -11.36 -29.31 5.64
N ASP A 96 -11.90 -28.37 6.37
CA ASP A 96 -13.35 -28.20 6.48
C ASP A 96 -13.89 -27.50 5.23
N LYS A 97 -14.52 -28.30 4.35
CA LYS A 97 -15.16 -27.86 3.10
C LYS A 97 -16.56 -27.28 3.28
N SER A 98 -16.90 -26.79 4.46
CA SER A 98 -18.20 -26.16 4.70
C SER A 98 -18.42 -24.99 3.72
N ASN A 99 -19.63 -24.95 3.13
CA ASN A 99 -20.05 -23.83 2.28
C ASN A 99 -20.12 -22.48 3.04
N GLN A 100 -20.04 -22.53 4.38
CA GLN A 100 -20.06 -21.34 5.24
C GLN A 100 -18.85 -20.41 4.99
N ASN A 101 -17.73 -20.95 4.49
CA ASN A 101 -16.51 -20.15 4.28
C ASN A 101 -16.40 -19.48 2.89
N ILE A 102 -17.45 -19.52 2.08
CA ILE A 102 -17.37 -18.94 0.71
C ILE A 102 -17.24 -17.41 0.75
N PHE A 103 -17.95 -16.76 1.68
CA PHE A 103 -17.87 -15.32 1.86
C PHE A 103 -16.50 -14.88 2.41
N ASP A 104 -15.95 -15.62 3.36
CA ASP A 104 -14.63 -15.35 3.92
C ASP A 104 -13.53 -15.53 2.88
N ARG A 105 -13.64 -16.54 2.02
CA ARG A 105 -12.71 -16.71 0.89
C ARG A 105 -12.82 -15.59 -0.13
N ALA A 106 -14.06 -15.15 -0.45
CA ALA A 106 -14.25 -14.01 -1.33
C ALA A 106 -13.69 -12.72 -0.73
N TRP A 107 -13.87 -12.54 0.58
CA TRP A 107 -13.32 -11.42 1.33
C TRP A 107 -11.78 -11.43 1.30
N TRP A 108 -11.18 -12.58 1.54
CA TRP A 108 -9.74 -12.75 1.48
C TRP A 108 -9.17 -12.44 0.09
N VAL A 109 -9.82 -12.96 -0.96
CA VAL A 109 -9.41 -12.69 -2.34
C VAL A 109 -9.49 -11.18 -2.65
N SER A 110 -10.52 -10.52 -2.17
CA SER A 110 -10.71 -9.07 -2.37
C SER A 110 -9.56 -8.26 -1.78
N ILE A 111 -9.17 -8.51 -0.51
CA ILE A 111 -8.05 -7.80 0.11
C ILE A 111 -6.71 -8.18 -0.52
N PHE A 112 -6.54 -9.44 -0.95
CA PHE A 112 -5.34 -9.88 -1.63
C PHE A 112 -5.13 -9.15 -2.96
N ILE A 113 -6.17 -9.09 -3.81
CA ILE A 113 -6.13 -8.34 -5.07
C ILE A 113 -5.91 -6.85 -4.81
N PHE A 114 -6.61 -6.29 -3.82
CA PHE A 114 -6.44 -4.90 -3.44
C PHE A 114 -4.99 -4.60 -3.03
N THR A 115 -4.38 -5.46 -2.21
CA THR A 115 -2.99 -5.31 -1.78
C THR A 115 -2.02 -5.37 -2.97
N LEU A 116 -2.23 -6.30 -3.91
CA LEU A 116 -1.43 -6.38 -5.12
C LEU A 116 -1.58 -5.13 -6.01
N SER A 117 -2.79 -4.58 -6.14
CA SER A 117 -3.03 -3.38 -6.94
C SER A 117 -2.22 -2.17 -6.43
N GLN A 118 -2.01 -2.06 -5.11
CA GLN A 118 -1.21 -0.99 -4.51
C GLN A 118 0.29 -1.04 -4.88
N LEU A 119 0.78 -2.18 -5.36
CA LEU A 119 2.15 -2.29 -5.89
C LEU A 119 2.27 -1.75 -7.32
N VAL A 120 1.14 -1.62 -8.00
CA VAL A 120 1.07 -1.13 -9.38
C VAL A 120 0.66 0.33 -9.43
N ASP A 121 -0.28 0.74 -8.60
CA ASP A 121 -0.70 2.14 -8.48
C ASP A 121 -1.23 2.42 -7.08
N ILE A 122 -1.00 3.64 -6.58
CA ILE A 122 -1.39 4.01 -5.21
C ILE A 122 -2.79 4.58 -5.24
N GLN A 123 -3.75 3.83 -4.77
CA GLN A 123 -5.13 4.26 -4.58
C GLN A 123 -5.43 4.60 -3.11
N TYR A 124 -4.57 4.18 -2.19
CA TYR A 124 -4.77 4.32 -0.75
C TYR A 124 -4.92 5.77 -0.28
N PHE A 125 -4.37 6.74 -0.99
CA PHE A 125 -4.50 8.16 -0.63
C PHE A 125 -5.89 8.76 -0.89
N ASP A 126 -6.76 8.09 -1.65
CA ASP A 126 -8.19 8.45 -1.67
C ASP A 126 -8.82 8.00 -0.34
N GLY A 127 -9.40 8.93 0.42
CA GLY A 127 -9.96 8.65 1.74
C GLY A 127 -11.05 7.57 1.74
N ARG A 128 -11.82 7.45 0.67
CA ARG A 128 -12.85 6.41 0.53
C ARG A 128 -12.22 5.04 0.35
N ILE A 129 -11.16 4.96 -0.45
CA ILE A 129 -10.43 3.71 -0.71
C ILE A 129 -9.65 3.29 0.53
N SER A 130 -9.07 4.23 1.28
CA SER A 130 -8.38 3.90 2.53
C SER A 130 -9.34 3.35 3.58
N ILE A 131 -10.54 3.92 3.74
CA ILE A 131 -11.58 3.38 4.63
C ILE A 131 -11.97 1.96 4.20
N PHE A 132 -12.19 1.74 2.90
CA PHE A 132 -12.50 0.41 2.37
C PHE A 132 -11.38 -0.60 2.66
N CYS A 133 -10.10 -0.20 2.53
CA CYS A 133 -8.95 -1.03 2.91
C CYS A 133 -9.00 -1.47 4.38
N TRP A 134 -9.29 -0.54 5.29
CA TRP A 134 -9.39 -0.85 6.71
C TRP A 134 -10.57 -1.78 7.04
N ILE A 135 -11.70 -1.62 6.35
CA ILE A 135 -12.84 -2.55 6.46
C ILE A 135 -12.41 -3.96 6.01
N LEU A 136 -11.74 -4.09 4.88
CA LEU A 136 -11.25 -5.38 4.39
C LEU A 136 -10.25 -6.02 5.37
N LEU A 137 -9.32 -5.25 5.93
CA LEU A 137 -8.35 -5.74 6.90
C LEU A 137 -8.99 -6.16 8.22
N SER A 138 -10.03 -5.44 8.68
CA SER A 138 -10.75 -5.83 9.90
C SER A 138 -11.47 -7.16 9.73
N GLY A 139 -12.08 -7.42 8.58
CA GLY A 139 -12.68 -8.73 8.28
C GLY A 139 -11.66 -9.87 8.25
N ILE A 140 -10.46 -9.64 7.71
CA ILE A 140 -9.37 -10.62 7.78
C ILE A 140 -8.96 -10.92 9.23
N LYS A 141 -8.91 -9.89 10.07
CA LYS A 141 -8.62 -10.06 11.49
C LYS A 141 -9.69 -10.86 12.20
N GLU A 142 -10.97 -10.61 11.91
CA GLU A 142 -12.10 -11.36 12.47
C GLU A 142 -12.02 -12.84 12.14
N ILE A 143 -11.77 -13.22 10.90
CA ILE A 143 -11.54 -14.61 10.47
C ILE A 143 -10.47 -15.30 11.34
N ILE A 144 -9.40 -14.59 11.66
CA ILE A 144 -8.31 -15.11 12.49
C ILE A 144 -8.76 -15.28 13.93
N ASP A 145 -9.48 -14.32 14.47
CA ASP A 145 -9.93 -14.31 15.89
C ASP A 145 -10.98 -15.38 16.12
N GLU A 146 -11.97 -15.55 15.26
CA GLU A 146 -12.97 -16.63 15.31
C GLU A 146 -12.31 -18.01 15.33
N ASN A 147 -11.32 -18.25 14.45
CA ASN A 147 -10.61 -19.53 14.44
C ASN A 147 -9.82 -19.79 15.73
N ASN A 148 -9.27 -18.74 16.37
CA ASN A 148 -8.59 -18.89 17.65
C ASN A 148 -9.58 -19.24 18.77
N ILE A 149 -10.76 -18.61 18.81
CA ILE A 149 -11.81 -18.88 19.79
C ILE A 149 -12.29 -20.33 19.67
N LEU A 150 -12.58 -20.81 18.46
CA LEU A 150 -13.00 -22.19 18.21
C LEU A 150 -11.98 -23.24 18.68
N LYS A 151 -10.69 -22.92 18.63
CA LYS A 151 -9.62 -23.82 19.11
C LYS A 151 -9.43 -23.82 20.61
N THR A 152 -9.89 -22.78 21.29
CA THR A 152 -9.76 -22.64 22.75
C THR A 152 -11.02 -23.03 23.50
N SER A 153 -12.13 -23.22 22.80
CA SER A 153 -13.38 -23.76 23.41
C SER A 153 -13.21 -25.24 23.70
N PRO A 154 -13.45 -25.70 24.96
CA PRO A 154 -13.28 -27.09 25.39
C PRO A 154 -14.27 -28.04 24.72
#